data_1c5a67f8286854de6793b069387c4cb3
#
_entry.id   1c5a67f8286854de6793b069387c4cb3
#
_cell.length_a   1.000
_cell.length_b   1.000
_cell.length_c   1.000
_cell.angle_alpha   90.00
_cell.angle_beta   90.00
_cell.angle_gamma   90.00
#
_symmetry.space_group_name_H-M   'P 1'
#
loop_
_entity.id
_entity.type
_entity.pdbx_description
1 polymer ?
#
loop_
_entity_poly.entity_id
_entity_poly.type
_entity_poly.pdbx_seq_one_letter_code
_entity_poly.pdbx_strand_id
1 'polypeptide(L)'
;MDRIKESFDSLPIAACFFDKNGAVRLINRRMLAIANWLRKGGIQSLAEMQSALHSPPANVGCLDLRLRIYRFPDGKALRFAQEQITTKAGVRYTQITAADVTELIRKQNQL
;
A
#
# COMPACT_ATOMS: atom_id res chain seq x y z
N MET A 1 19.79 12.91 -0.20
CA MET A 1 18.61 12.34 -0.87
C MET A 1 18.64 10.82 -0.87
N ASP A 2 19.79 10.24 -1.22
CA ASP A 2 19.90 8.78 -1.33
C ASP A 2 19.68 8.05 -0.01
N ARG A 3 20.10 8.65 1.11
CA ARG A 3 19.90 8.03 2.44
C ARG A 3 18.44 7.90 2.82
N ILE A 4 17.62 8.91 2.52
CA ILE A 4 16.19 8.87 2.82
C ILE A 4 15.53 7.77 2.00
N LYS A 5 15.85 7.69 0.72
CA LYS A 5 15.29 6.65 -0.15
C LYS A 5 15.75 5.26 0.26
N GLU A 6 17.04 5.09 0.58
CA GLU A 6 17.56 3.81 1.04
C GLU A 6 16.88 3.35 2.33
N SER A 7 16.75 4.26 3.30
CA SER A 7 16.06 3.96 4.56
C SER A 7 14.60 3.60 4.31
N PHE A 8 13.95 4.33 3.41
CA PHE A 8 12.54 4.09 3.07
C PHE A 8 12.37 2.74 2.39
N ASP A 9 13.28 2.39 1.45
CA ASP A 9 13.23 1.11 0.75
C ASP A 9 13.56 -0.08 1.66
N SER A 10 14.27 0.14 2.76
CA SER A 10 14.62 -0.92 3.69
C SER A 10 13.56 -1.18 4.75
N LEU A 11 12.48 -0.37 4.79
CA LEU A 11 11.39 -0.59 5.73
C LEU A 11 10.73 -1.95 5.53
N PRO A 12 10.38 -2.68 6.61
CA PRO A 12 9.75 -3.98 6.49
C PRO A 12 8.27 -3.92 6.07
N ILE A 13 7.73 -2.73 5.89
CA ILE A 13 6.35 -2.50 5.49
C ILE A 13 6.32 -1.79 4.13
N ALA A 14 5.32 -2.09 3.32
CA ALA A 14 5.10 -1.36 2.08
C ALA A 14 4.49 0.01 2.41
N ALA A 15 5.01 1.07 1.80
CA ALA A 15 4.53 2.42 2.09
C ALA A 15 4.69 3.34 0.89
N CYS A 16 3.77 4.28 0.77
CA CYS A 16 3.85 5.35 -0.21
C CYS A 16 3.19 6.61 0.32
N PHE A 17 3.64 7.76 -0.18
CA PHE A 17 3.11 9.07 0.19
C PHE A 17 2.61 9.78 -1.05
N PHE A 18 1.44 10.39 -0.93
CA PHE A 18 0.82 11.21 -1.96
C PHE A 18 0.75 12.64 -1.46
N ASP A 19 1.00 13.61 -2.35
CA ASP A 19 0.91 15.02 -1.97
C ASP A 19 -0.56 15.47 -1.91
N LYS A 20 -0.78 16.74 -1.61
CA LYS A 20 -2.12 17.32 -1.50
C LYS A 20 -2.93 17.20 -2.79
N ASN A 21 -2.26 17.07 -3.93
CA ASN A 21 -2.90 16.92 -5.23
C ASN A 21 -3.13 15.45 -5.58
N GLY A 22 -2.74 14.54 -4.72
CA GLY A 22 -2.90 13.11 -4.94
C GLY A 22 -1.83 12.47 -5.82
N ALA A 23 -0.73 13.17 -6.10
CA ALA A 23 0.38 12.59 -6.86
C ALA A 23 1.34 11.85 -5.94
N VAL A 24 1.88 10.72 -6.41
CA VAL A 24 2.89 9.96 -5.68
C VAL A 24 4.15 10.81 -5.51
N ARG A 25 4.59 10.98 -4.27
CA ARG A 25 5.82 11.70 -3.95
C ARG A 25 6.94 10.77 -3.51
N LEU A 26 6.56 9.67 -2.86
CA LEU A 26 7.53 8.68 -2.39
C LEU A 26 6.84 7.33 -2.34
N ILE A 27 7.53 6.30 -2.83
CA ILE A 27 7.02 4.93 -2.80
C ILE A 27 8.20 4.01 -2.55
N ASN A 28 8.09 3.10 -1.56
CA ASN A 28 9.19 2.20 -1.30
C ASN A 28 9.11 0.97 -2.21
N ARG A 29 10.18 0.18 -2.19
CA ARG A 29 10.32 -0.97 -3.08
C ARG A 29 9.19 -1.99 -2.90
N ARG A 30 8.81 -2.26 -1.65
CA ARG A 30 7.74 -3.21 -1.36
C ARG A 30 6.39 -2.74 -1.92
N MET A 31 6.08 -1.46 -1.76
CA MET A 31 4.84 -0.91 -2.29
C MET A 31 4.86 -0.82 -3.82
N LEU A 32 6.03 -0.59 -4.41
CA LEU A 32 6.14 -0.54 -5.86
C LEU A 32 5.75 -1.88 -6.50
N ALA A 33 6.19 -3.00 -5.90
CA ALA A 33 5.81 -4.33 -6.37
C ALA A 33 4.30 -4.55 -6.25
N ILE A 34 3.71 -4.13 -5.14
CA ILE A 34 2.27 -4.22 -4.91
C ILE A 34 1.50 -3.39 -5.95
N ALA A 35 1.97 -2.17 -6.20
CA ALA A 35 1.34 -1.28 -7.16
C ALA A 35 1.33 -1.90 -8.57
N ASN A 36 2.39 -2.58 -8.95
CA ASN A 36 2.47 -3.25 -10.25
C ASN A 36 1.49 -4.41 -10.36
N TRP A 37 1.17 -5.08 -9.26
CA TRP A 37 0.11 -6.10 -9.26
C TRP A 37 -1.28 -5.49 -9.32
N LEU A 38 -1.47 -4.35 -8.66
CA LEU A 38 -2.78 -3.70 -8.60
C LEU A 38 -3.17 -3.03 -9.91
N ARG A 39 -2.21 -2.52 -10.66
CA ARG A 39 -2.49 -1.78 -11.89
C ARG A 39 -1.33 -1.90 -12.87
N LYS A 40 -1.63 -2.26 -14.11
CA LYS A 40 -0.64 -2.31 -15.16
C LYS A 40 -0.02 -0.92 -15.35
N GLY A 41 1.31 -0.83 -15.28
CA GLY A 41 2.00 0.44 -15.35
C GLY A 41 2.20 1.11 -13.99
N GLY A 42 1.70 0.50 -12.90
CA GLY A 42 1.89 1.00 -11.54
C GLY A 42 0.85 2.03 -11.13
N ILE A 43 1.06 2.62 -9.96
CA ILE A 43 0.17 3.61 -9.35
C ILE A 43 0.88 4.96 -9.33
N GLN A 44 0.24 5.99 -9.88
CA GLN A 44 0.83 7.33 -9.95
C GLN A 44 0.01 8.37 -9.18
N SER A 45 -1.19 8.00 -8.71
CA SER A 45 -2.03 8.91 -7.95
C SER A 45 -2.80 8.18 -6.87
N LEU A 46 -3.24 8.93 -5.86
CA LEU A 46 -4.07 8.42 -4.78
C LEU A 46 -5.38 7.86 -5.34
N ALA A 47 -5.97 8.55 -6.32
CA ALA A 47 -7.21 8.11 -6.95
C ALA A 47 -7.04 6.74 -7.62
N GLU A 48 -5.92 6.51 -8.29
CA GLU A 48 -5.63 5.21 -8.90
C GLU A 48 -5.47 4.12 -7.85
N MET A 49 -4.79 4.41 -6.75
CA MET A 49 -4.63 3.46 -5.65
C MET A 49 -5.98 3.11 -5.03
N GLN A 50 -6.79 4.11 -4.72
CA GLN A 50 -8.11 3.89 -4.12
C GLN A 50 -9.03 3.12 -5.07
N SER A 51 -9.00 3.44 -6.35
CA SER A 51 -9.80 2.74 -7.36
C SER A 51 -9.39 1.26 -7.47
N ALA A 52 -8.08 0.98 -7.49
CA ALA A 52 -7.58 -0.38 -7.58
C ALA A 52 -7.93 -1.20 -6.34
N LEU A 53 -7.94 -0.58 -5.15
CA LEU A 53 -8.31 -1.25 -3.92
C LEU A 53 -9.83 -1.45 -3.80
N HIS A 54 -10.62 -0.54 -4.39
CA HIS A 54 -12.07 -0.68 -4.41
C HIS A 54 -12.52 -1.78 -5.38
N SER A 55 -11.85 -1.88 -6.52
CA SER A 55 -12.14 -2.89 -7.56
C SER A 55 -10.84 -3.53 -8.01
N PRO A 56 -10.30 -4.47 -7.21
CA PRO A 56 -9.00 -5.06 -7.53
C PRO A 56 -9.04 -5.91 -8.80
N PRO A 57 -7.90 -6.02 -9.50
CA PRO A 57 -7.81 -6.85 -10.69
C PRO A 57 -7.94 -8.34 -10.34
N ALA A 58 -8.10 -9.19 -11.38
CA ALA A 58 -8.34 -10.61 -11.21
C ALA A 58 -7.21 -11.35 -10.46
N ASN A 59 -5.98 -10.85 -10.53
CA ASN A 59 -4.83 -11.46 -9.86
C ASN A 59 -4.71 -11.09 -8.37
N VAL A 60 -5.58 -10.21 -7.87
CA VAL A 60 -5.61 -9.79 -6.47
C VAL A 60 -6.95 -10.15 -5.88
N GLY A 61 -6.94 -11.00 -4.84
CA GLY A 61 -8.17 -11.42 -4.18
C GLY A 61 -8.52 -10.51 -3.02
N CYS A 62 -9.79 -10.07 -2.95
CA CYS A 62 -10.25 -9.29 -1.80
C CYS A 62 -10.71 -10.26 -0.70
N LEU A 63 -10.00 -10.29 0.44
CA LEU A 63 -10.34 -11.14 1.57
C LEU A 63 -11.33 -10.45 2.51
N ASP A 64 -11.17 -9.15 2.71
CA ASP A 64 -12.07 -8.36 3.55
C ASP A 64 -12.00 -6.90 3.10
N LEU A 65 -13.02 -6.47 2.38
CA LEU A 65 -13.07 -5.10 1.83
C LEU A 65 -13.15 -4.04 2.95
N ARG A 66 -13.87 -4.34 4.01
CA ARG A 66 -14.04 -3.40 5.13
C ARG A 66 -12.73 -3.16 5.86
N LEU A 67 -11.94 -4.22 6.09
CA LEU A 67 -10.64 -4.12 6.73
C LEU A 67 -9.51 -3.88 5.73
N ARG A 68 -9.82 -3.86 4.43
CA ARG A 68 -8.86 -3.65 3.35
C ARG A 68 -7.76 -4.70 3.35
N ILE A 69 -8.14 -5.96 3.43
CA ILE A 69 -7.23 -7.09 3.38
C ILE A 69 -7.35 -7.76 2.01
N TYR A 70 -6.21 -7.94 1.34
CA TYR A 70 -6.15 -8.48 -0.01
C TYR A 70 -5.08 -9.56 -0.10
N ARG A 71 -5.34 -10.57 -0.94
CA ARG A 71 -4.36 -11.61 -1.24
C ARG A 71 -3.66 -11.30 -2.55
N PHE A 72 -2.34 -11.29 -2.52
CA PHE A 72 -1.52 -10.95 -3.68
C PHE A 72 -0.92 -12.21 -4.33
N PRO A 73 -0.39 -12.08 -5.58
CA PRO A 73 0.11 -13.24 -6.33
C PRO A 73 1.22 -14.04 -5.64
N ASP A 74 1.97 -13.43 -4.73
CA ASP A 74 2.99 -14.12 -3.96
C ASP A 74 2.42 -14.96 -2.80
N GLY A 75 1.11 -15.00 -2.65
CA GLY A 75 0.42 -15.74 -1.59
C GLY A 75 0.27 -14.99 -0.28
N LYS A 76 0.80 -13.80 -0.18
CA LYS A 76 0.71 -13.01 1.05
C LYS A 76 -0.62 -12.28 1.14
N ALA A 77 -1.14 -12.17 2.37
CA ALA A 77 -2.29 -11.34 2.68
C ALA A 77 -1.81 -10.04 3.28
N LEU A 78 -2.24 -8.91 2.69
CA LEU A 78 -1.79 -7.59 3.11
C LEU A 78 -2.99 -6.75 3.52
N ARG A 79 -2.84 -6.03 4.63
CA ARG A 79 -3.84 -5.09 5.11
C ARG A 79 -3.37 -3.67 4.83
N PHE A 80 -4.22 -2.89 4.15
CA PHE A 80 -3.92 -1.51 3.80
C PHE A 80 -4.47 -0.55 4.83
N ALA A 81 -3.70 0.49 5.11
CA ALA A 81 -4.12 1.59 5.99
C ALA A 81 -3.80 2.91 5.32
N GLN A 82 -4.68 3.89 5.52
CA GLN A 82 -4.52 5.24 4.97
C GLN A 82 -4.56 6.25 6.10
N GLU A 83 -3.58 7.15 6.13
CA GLU A 83 -3.50 8.19 7.15
C GLU A 83 -3.13 9.52 6.54
N GLN A 84 -3.68 10.60 7.12
CA GLN A 84 -3.28 11.96 6.78
C GLN A 84 -2.11 12.36 7.66
N ILE A 85 -1.05 12.90 7.06
CA ILE A 85 0.13 13.36 7.76
C ILE A 85 0.33 14.83 7.45
N THR A 86 0.53 15.63 8.50
CA THR A 86 0.84 17.05 8.36
C THR A 86 2.23 17.29 8.93
N THR A 87 3.14 17.85 8.12
CA THR A 87 4.50 18.15 8.56
C THR A 87 4.51 19.41 9.46
N LYS A 88 5.66 19.66 10.11
CA LYS A 88 5.83 20.86 10.91
C LYS A 88 5.65 22.14 10.10
N ALA A 89 5.95 22.07 8.80
CA ALA A 89 5.76 23.19 7.89
C ALA A 89 4.32 23.36 7.41
N GLY A 90 3.40 22.50 7.88
CA GLY A 90 1.99 22.57 7.50
C GLY A 90 1.66 21.88 6.17
N VAL A 91 2.60 21.15 5.60
CA VAL A 91 2.39 20.44 4.34
C VAL A 91 1.66 19.15 4.61
N ARG A 92 0.59 18.88 3.85
CA ARG A 92 -0.24 17.68 4.01
C ARG A 92 0.15 16.60 3.02
N TYR A 93 0.23 15.36 3.53
CA TYR A 93 0.45 14.17 2.72
C TYR A 93 -0.54 13.10 3.13
N THR A 94 -0.89 12.23 2.18
CA THR A 94 -1.63 11.01 2.48
C THR A 94 -0.65 9.84 2.45
N GLN A 95 -0.58 9.09 3.54
CA GLN A 95 0.26 7.91 3.64
C GLN A 95 -0.61 6.67 3.47
N ILE A 96 -0.19 5.75 2.58
CA ILE A 96 -0.80 4.44 2.49
C ILE A 96 0.27 3.41 2.79
N THR A 97 -0.06 2.49 3.71
CA THR A 97 0.81 1.38 4.09
C THR A 97 0.10 0.07 3.85
N ALA A 98 0.87 -0.99 3.67
CA ALA A 98 0.35 -2.35 3.55
C ALA A 98 1.19 -3.26 4.46
N ALA A 99 0.54 -3.85 5.45
CA ALA A 99 1.19 -4.71 6.43
C ALA A 99 0.85 -6.17 6.14
N ASP A 100 1.85 -7.05 6.27
CA ASP A 100 1.69 -8.48 6.06
C ASP A 100 0.91 -9.08 7.23
N VAL A 101 -0.29 -9.59 6.95
CA VAL A 101 -1.15 -10.22 7.95
C VAL A 101 -1.38 -11.70 7.61
N THR A 102 -0.50 -12.28 6.79
CA THR A 102 -0.63 -13.67 6.32
C THR A 102 -0.75 -14.66 7.47
N GLU A 103 0.15 -14.55 8.45
CA GLU A 103 0.13 -15.48 9.60
C GLU A 103 -1.11 -15.29 10.47
N LEU A 104 -1.54 -14.04 10.63
CA LEU A 104 -2.75 -13.74 11.40
C LEU A 104 -3.98 -14.39 10.76
N ILE A 105 -4.11 -14.25 9.43
CA ILE A 105 -5.22 -14.86 8.69
C ILE A 105 -5.16 -16.38 8.78
N ARG A 106 -3.96 -16.98 8.65
CA ARG A 106 -3.78 -18.42 8.75
C ARG A 106 -4.23 -18.95 10.11
N LYS A 107 -3.85 -18.27 11.19
CA LYS A 107 -4.22 -18.66 12.55
C LYS A 107 -5.73 -18.58 12.77
N GLN A 108 -6.39 -17.57 12.23
CA GLN A 108 -7.84 -17.45 12.33
C GLN A 108 -8.54 -18.61 11.62
N ASN A 109 -8.02 -19.03 10.48
CA ASN A 109 -8.62 -20.12 9.69
C ASN A 109 -8.39 -21.50 10.29
N GLN A 110 -7.49 -21.63 11.27
CA GLN A 110 -7.23 -22.90 11.97
C GLN A 110 -8.15 -23.12 13.16
N LEU A 111 -8.94 -22.11 13.52
CA LEU A 111 -9.94 -22.23 14.58
C LEU A 111 -11.25 -22.77 13.99
#